data_e842c91deb2a7367b8acb146b2204125
#
_entry.id   e842c91deb2a7367b8acb146b2204125
#
_cell.length_a   1.000
_cell.length_b   1.000
_cell.length_c   1.000
_cell.angle_alpha   90.00
_cell.angle_beta   90.00
_cell.angle_gamma   90.00
#
_symmetry.space_group_name_H-M   'P 1'
#
loop_
_entity.id
_entity.type
_entity.pdbx_description
1 polymer ?
#
loop_
_entity_poly.entity_id
_entity_poly.type
_entity_poly.pdbx_seq_one_letter_code
_entity_poly.pdbx_strand_id
1 'polypeptide(L)'
;ALLFKRCVRKLLDTTFIIEDKDEKLYQFISVESNHYDVSAYLSVIGYDVIVEDKLKVAMLIQNEGDLDTVGLKRSNLFKFDGKQIQMLLVLWLLYLEKVGFSEEIYATVGDIIDKLKVYGIDIAPSEFKAAFKLFKRFSLINFSDTETEEDSPVKLYPSLQFCMDIGQLKQVMTEYLPE
;
A
#
# COMPACT_ATOMS: atom_id res chain seq x y z
N ALA A 1 16.34 17.02 -11.56
CA ALA A 1 15.17 17.89 -11.45
C ALA A 1 13.86 17.19 -11.79
N LEU A 2 13.78 16.45 -12.91
CA LEU A 2 12.55 15.73 -13.29
C LEU A 2 12.21 14.59 -12.32
N LEU A 3 13.20 13.77 -11.95
CA LEU A 3 12.99 12.66 -11.01
C LEU A 3 12.59 13.14 -9.62
N PHE A 4 13.15 14.26 -9.17
CA PHE A 4 12.75 14.90 -7.92
C PHE A 4 11.25 15.25 -7.92
N LYS A 5 10.78 15.94 -8.95
CA LYS A 5 9.37 16.33 -9.08
C LYS A 5 8.44 15.10 -9.14
N ARG A 6 8.82 14.10 -9.90
CA ARG A 6 8.05 12.85 -10.03
C ARG A 6 7.99 12.09 -8.71
N CYS A 7 9.11 12.03 -8.00
CA CYS A 7 9.19 11.39 -6.68
C CYS A 7 8.26 12.06 -5.67
N VAL A 8 8.35 13.38 -5.54
CA VAL A 8 7.49 14.16 -4.63
C VAL A 8 6.01 13.98 -4.98
N ARG A 9 5.66 14.08 -6.26
CA ARG A 9 4.26 13.89 -6.71
C ARG A 9 3.76 12.49 -6.42
N LYS A 10 4.56 11.47 -6.67
CA LYS A 10 4.18 10.06 -6.41
C LYS A 10 3.92 9.86 -4.91
N LEU A 11 4.80 10.33 -4.05
CA LEU A 11 4.64 10.24 -2.61
C LEU A 11 3.37 10.96 -2.11
N LEU A 12 3.14 12.16 -2.59
CA LEU A 12 1.94 12.93 -2.22
C LEU A 12 0.64 12.33 -2.77
N ASP A 13 0.68 11.75 -3.96
CA ASP A 13 -0.52 11.18 -4.61
C ASP A 13 -0.86 9.79 -4.04
N THR A 14 0.11 8.90 -3.93
CA THR A 14 -0.13 7.49 -3.59
C THR A 14 0.71 6.94 -2.43
N THR A 15 1.41 7.76 -1.71
CA THR A 15 2.15 7.44 -0.47
C THR A 15 3.41 6.60 -0.69
N PHE A 16 3.39 5.59 -1.57
CA PHE A 16 4.46 4.59 -1.69
C PHE A 16 5.17 4.65 -3.04
N ILE A 17 6.50 4.42 -2.98
CA ILE A 17 7.34 4.11 -4.13
C ILE A 17 7.93 2.72 -3.90
N ILE A 18 7.60 1.78 -4.77
CA ILE A 18 8.06 0.37 -4.72
C ILE A 18 9.09 0.16 -5.82
N GLU A 19 10.27 -0.39 -5.49
CA GLU A 19 11.31 -0.66 -6.49
C GLU A 19 10.80 -1.51 -7.65
N ASP A 20 10.04 -2.57 -7.35
CA ASP A 20 9.49 -3.49 -8.35
C ASP A 20 8.59 -2.79 -9.38
N LYS A 21 7.91 -1.73 -8.98
CA LYS A 21 6.96 -1.00 -9.83
C LYS A 21 7.54 0.28 -10.42
N ASP A 22 8.28 1.05 -9.64
CA ASP A 22 8.85 2.35 -9.99
C ASP A 22 10.35 2.38 -9.72
N GLU A 23 11.08 1.49 -10.37
CA GLU A 23 12.52 1.27 -10.14
C GLU A 23 13.34 2.57 -10.18
N LYS A 24 13.13 3.39 -11.21
CA LYS A 24 13.87 4.65 -11.36
C LYS A 24 13.61 5.64 -10.23
N LEU A 25 12.37 5.73 -9.76
CA LEU A 25 12.01 6.60 -8.64
C LEU A 25 12.57 6.06 -7.32
N TYR A 26 12.52 4.74 -7.13
CA TYR A 26 13.09 4.12 -5.94
C TYR A 26 14.60 4.30 -5.90
N GLN A 27 15.30 4.04 -6.99
CA GLN A 27 16.76 4.26 -7.08
C GLN A 27 17.12 5.72 -6.81
N PHE A 28 16.34 6.66 -7.33
CA PHE A 28 16.55 8.08 -7.06
C PHE A 28 16.44 8.41 -5.56
N ILE A 29 15.34 8.01 -4.92
CA ILE A 29 15.08 8.35 -3.50
C ILE A 29 16.00 7.59 -2.53
N SER A 30 16.54 6.45 -2.93
CA SER A 30 17.47 5.67 -2.10
C SER A 30 18.88 6.28 -2.03
N VAL A 31 19.22 7.22 -2.89
CA VAL A 31 20.47 8.00 -2.80
C VAL A 31 20.34 9.03 -1.68
N GLU A 32 21.28 9.02 -0.73
CA GLU A 32 21.22 9.84 0.49
C GLU A 32 21.00 11.33 0.22
N SER A 33 21.72 11.90 -0.75
CA SER A 33 21.55 13.32 -1.09
C SER A 33 20.17 13.65 -1.66
N ASN A 34 19.64 12.77 -2.49
CA ASN A 34 18.29 12.93 -3.03
C ASN A 34 17.22 12.76 -1.95
N HIS A 35 17.39 11.78 -1.06
CA HIS A 35 16.53 11.57 0.09
C HIS A 35 16.49 12.83 0.96
N TYR A 36 17.66 13.40 1.27
CA TYR A 36 17.75 14.63 2.05
C TYR A 36 16.98 15.79 1.38
N ASP A 37 17.16 15.99 0.09
CA ASP A 37 16.49 17.06 -0.65
C ASP A 37 14.97 16.90 -0.67
N VAL A 38 14.49 15.68 -0.90
CA VAL A 38 13.05 15.37 -0.89
C VAL A 38 12.47 15.57 0.52
N SER A 39 13.17 15.07 1.55
CA SER A 39 12.78 15.23 2.95
C SER A 39 12.70 16.71 3.34
N ALA A 40 13.69 17.51 2.97
CA ALA A 40 13.71 18.94 3.24
C ALA A 40 12.52 19.68 2.58
N TYR A 41 12.22 19.33 1.34
CA TYR A 41 11.06 19.89 0.64
C TYR A 41 9.73 19.50 1.29
N LEU A 42 9.56 18.22 1.60
CA LEU A 42 8.33 17.71 2.22
C LEU A 42 8.11 18.26 3.63
N SER A 43 9.17 18.51 4.37
CA SER A 43 9.09 19.07 5.74
C SER A 43 8.40 20.43 5.78
N VAL A 44 8.55 21.23 4.73
CA VAL A 44 7.90 22.55 4.60
C VAL A 44 6.38 22.46 4.64
N ILE A 45 5.83 21.35 4.16
CA ILE A 45 4.38 21.11 4.09
C ILE A 45 3.90 20.07 5.11
N GLY A 46 4.72 19.73 6.10
CA GLY A 46 4.36 18.84 7.20
C GLY A 46 4.48 17.35 6.89
N TYR A 47 5.30 16.99 5.91
CA TYR A 47 5.55 15.59 5.55
C TYR A 47 7.05 15.28 5.62
N ASP A 48 7.34 14.00 5.61
CA ASP A 48 8.69 13.47 5.45
C ASP A 48 8.63 12.18 4.61
N VAL A 49 9.78 11.57 4.35
CA VAL A 49 9.90 10.32 3.61
C VAL A 49 10.85 9.37 4.30
N ILE A 50 10.43 8.12 4.44
CA ILE A 50 11.29 7.02 4.90
C ILE A 50 11.61 6.12 3.73
N VAL A 51 12.85 5.64 3.68
CA VAL A 51 13.28 4.60 2.73
C VAL A 51 13.60 3.34 3.52
N GLU A 52 12.84 2.28 3.28
CA GLU A 52 13.06 0.96 3.87
C GLU A 52 13.84 0.09 2.89
N ASP A 53 15.15 0.04 3.06
CA ASP A 53 16.07 -0.60 2.11
C ASP A 53 15.90 -2.11 1.98
N LYS A 54 15.53 -2.78 3.06
CA LYS A 54 15.36 -4.25 3.04
C LYS A 54 14.15 -4.67 2.22
N LEU A 55 13.07 -3.89 2.30
CA LEU A 55 11.82 -4.16 1.62
C LEU A 55 11.69 -3.42 0.29
N LYS A 56 12.65 -2.54 -0.01
CA LYS A 56 12.67 -1.75 -1.26
C LYS A 56 11.41 -0.89 -1.42
N VAL A 57 11.03 -0.20 -0.35
CA VAL A 57 9.87 0.68 -0.29
C VAL A 57 10.29 2.05 0.26
N ALA A 58 9.92 3.11 -0.43
CA ALA A 58 9.91 4.46 0.12
C ALA A 58 8.47 4.87 0.43
N MET A 59 8.26 5.59 1.50
CA MET A 59 6.93 5.97 1.95
C MET A 59 6.86 7.35 2.54
N LEU A 60 5.76 8.03 2.28
CA LEU A 60 5.44 9.32 2.87
C LEU A 60 5.06 9.15 4.34
N ILE A 61 5.59 10.05 5.18
CA ILE A 61 5.21 10.16 6.59
C ILE A 61 4.51 11.50 6.80
N GLN A 62 3.45 11.50 7.60
CA GLN A 62 2.82 12.72 8.07
C GLN A 62 3.39 13.10 9.43
N ASN A 63 3.85 14.35 9.54
CA ASN A 63 4.29 14.92 10.81
C ASN A 63 3.09 15.65 11.43
N GLU A 64 2.39 14.99 12.34
CA GLU A 64 1.31 15.60 13.10
C GLU A 64 1.77 15.86 14.55
N GLY A 65 2.24 17.07 14.81
CA GLY A 65 2.77 17.46 16.12
C GLY A 65 4.10 16.75 16.42
N ASP A 66 4.20 16.14 17.60
CA ASP A 66 5.40 15.41 18.04
C ASP A 66 5.42 13.93 17.64
N LEU A 67 4.42 13.46 16.88
CA LEU A 67 4.29 12.07 16.49
C LEU A 67 4.31 11.91 14.98
N ASP A 68 5.26 11.13 14.49
CA ASP A 68 5.30 10.71 13.10
C ASP A 68 4.34 9.54 12.88
N THR A 69 3.44 9.67 11.92
CA THR A 69 2.52 8.59 11.55
C THR A 69 2.92 7.98 10.21
N VAL A 70 3.12 6.65 10.22
CA VAL A 70 3.40 5.86 9.02
C VAL A 70 2.09 5.28 8.50
N GLY A 71 1.92 5.28 7.20
CA GLY A 71 0.75 4.69 6.55
C GLY A 71 0.22 5.55 5.41
N LEU A 72 -0.92 5.14 4.85
CA LEU A 72 -1.61 5.94 3.84
C LEU A 72 -1.98 7.29 4.42
N LYS A 73 -1.82 8.35 3.63
CA LYS A 73 -2.32 9.66 4.03
C LYS A 73 -3.80 9.54 4.39
N ARG A 74 -4.21 10.22 5.43
CA ARG A 74 -5.61 10.21 5.88
C ARG A 74 -6.59 10.55 4.75
N SER A 75 -6.23 11.52 3.90
CA SER A 75 -7.04 11.87 2.71
C SER A 75 -7.11 10.74 1.69
N ASN A 76 -6.10 9.87 1.59
CA ASN A 76 -6.10 8.72 0.69
C ASN A 76 -6.90 7.55 1.29
N LEU A 77 -6.81 7.33 2.59
CA LEU A 77 -7.61 6.31 3.28
C LEU A 77 -9.12 6.60 3.16
N PHE A 78 -9.51 7.86 3.21
CA PHE A 78 -10.92 8.26 3.04
C PHE A 78 -11.47 8.05 1.63
N LYS A 79 -10.63 7.77 0.65
CA LYS A 79 -11.07 7.38 -0.70
C LYS A 79 -11.56 5.95 -0.77
N PHE A 80 -11.28 5.15 0.25
CA PHE A 80 -11.71 3.76 0.32
C PHE A 80 -13.09 3.67 0.99
N ASP A 81 -14.02 2.94 0.37
CA ASP A 81 -15.27 2.59 1.02
C ASP A 81 -15.08 1.44 2.04
N GLY A 82 -16.13 1.12 2.79
CA GLY A 82 -16.07 0.09 3.82
C GLY A 82 -15.67 -1.29 3.31
N LYS A 83 -16.17 -1.70 2.15
CA LYS A 83 -15.82 -2.99 1.53
C LYS A 83 -14.37 -3.01 1.06
N GLN A 84 -13.89 -1.91 0.49
CA GLN A 84 -12.49 -1.77 0.07
C GLN A 84 -11.54 -1.85 1.26
N ILE A 85 -11.89 -1.24 2.39
CA ILE A 85 -11.12 -1.34 3.63
C ILE A 85 -11.09 -2.79 4.13
N GLN A 86 -12.21 -3.50 4.10
CA GLN A 86 -12.26 -4.92 4.46
C GLN A 86 -11.37 -5.77 3.56
N MET A 87 -11.39 -5.53 2.24
CA MET A 87 -10.50 -6.22 1.29
C MET A 87 -9.03 -5.90 1.57
N LEU A 88 -8.71 -4.65 1.87
CA LEU A 88 -7.36 -4.24 2.20
C LEU A 88 -6.83 -4.98 3.43
N LEU A 89 -7.64 -5.14 4.46
CA LEU A 89 -7.31 -5.92 5.64
C LEU A 89 -7.05 -7.40 5.31
N VAL A 90 -7.88 -7.99 4.47
CA VAL A 90 -7.70 -9.38 4.04
C VAL A 90 -6.41 -9.56 3.26
N LEU A 91 -6.09 -8.66 2.34
CA LEU A 91 -4.82 -8.66 1.60
C LEU A 91 -3.63 -8.54 2.54
N TRP A 92 -3.72 -7.68 3.53
CA TRP A 92 -2.67 -7.52 4.53
C TRP A 92 -2.46 -8.78 5.37
N LEU A 93 -3.54 -9.42 5.80
CA LEU A 93 -3.46 -10.70 6.52
C LEU A 93 -2.83 -11.80 5.66
N LEU A 94 -3.21 -11.90 4.38
CA LEU A 94 -2.59 -12.84 3.44
C LEU A 94 -1.10 -12.55 3.25
N TYR A 95 -0.73 -11.29 3.15
CA TYR A 95 0.67 -10.89 3.08
C TYR A 95 1.45 -11.37 4.31
N LEU A 96 0.92 -11.13 5.51
CA LEU A 96 1.55 -11.54 6.77
C LEU A 96 1.69 -13.06 6.90
N GLU A 97 0.73 -13.83 6.41
CA GLU A 97 0.79 -15.29 6.40
C GLU A 97 1.93 -15.83 5.54
N LYS A 98 2.31 -15.10 4.49
CA LYS A 98 3.29 -15.53 3.48
C LYS A 98 4.65 -14.88 3.63
N VAL A 99 4.75 -13.77 4.32
CA VAL A 99 6.01 -13.06 4.52
C VAL A 99 7.01 -13.91 5.29
N GLY A 100 8.27 -13.91 4.84
CA GLY A 100 9.34 -14.73 5.42
C GLY A 100 9.53 -16.10 4.77
N PHE A 101 8.62 -16.54 3.91
CA PHE A 101 8.74 -17.81 3.18
C PHE A 101 9.30 -17.64 1.77
N SER A 102 9.15 -16.46 1.18
CA SER A 102 9.74 -16.12 -0.12
C SER A 102 9.99 -14.61 -0.21
N GLU A 103 10.88 -14.20 -1.13
CA GLU A 103 11.16 -12.78 -1.38
C GLU A 103 9.99 -12.10 -2.07
N GLU A 104 9.35 -12.80 -3.01
CA GLU A 104 8.18 -12.31 -3.72
C GLU A 104 6.93 -13.03 -3.23
N ILE A 105 5.90 -12.27 -2.92
CA ILE A 105 4.66 -12.80 -2.32
C ILE A 105 3.53 -12.68 -3.32
N TYR A 106 2.94 -13.84 -3.62
CA TYR A 106 1.80 -13.96 -4.53
C TYR A 106 0.62 -14.62 -3.83
N ALA A 107 -0.57 -14.19 -4.18
CA ALA A 107 -1.81 -14.90 -3.92
C ALA A 107 -2.58 -15.02 -5.23
N THR A 108 -3.41 -16.04 -5.38
CA THR A 108 -4.32 -16.10 -6.50
C THR A 108 -5.59 -15.30 -6.21
N VAL A 109 -6.32 -14.92 -7.26
CA VAL A 109 -7.63 -14.29 -7.10
C VAL A 109 -8.55 -15.19 -6.27
N GLY A 110 -8.51 -16.52 -6.53
CA GLY A 110 -9.25 -17.51 -5.75
C GLY A 110 -8.90 -17.52 -4.27
N ASP A 111 -7.62 -17.44 -3.92
CA ASP A 111 -7.16 -17.36 -2.51
C ASP A 111 -7.77 -16.14 -1.81
N ILE A 112 -7.81 -15.01 -2.49
CA ILE A 112 -8.33 -13.76 -1.95
C ILE A 112 -9.86 -13.88 -1.75
N ILE A 113 -10.57 -14.41 -2.73
CA ILE A 113 -12.01 -14.64 -2.64
C ILE A 113 -12.34 -15.60 -1.50
N ASP A 114 -11.60 -16.71 -1.37
CA ASP A 114 -11.78 -17.68 -0.30
C ASP A 114 -11.56 -17.07 1.09
N LYS A 115 -10.53 -16.25 1.21
CA LYS A 115 -10.25 -15.55 2.48
C LYS A 115 -11.34 -14.54 2.83
N LEU A 116 -11.87 -13.81 1.86
CA LEU A 116 -13.02 -12.92 2.05
C LEU A 116 -14.24 -13.70 2.57
N LYS A 117 -14.52 -14.88 2.01
CA LYS A 117 -15.63 -15.74 2.46
C LYS A 117 -15.44 -16.21 3.91
N VAL A 118 -14.20 -16.54 4.30
CA VAL A 118 -13.89 -16.94 5.69
C VAL A 118 -14.31 -15.86 6.68
N TYR A 119 -14.14 -14.57 6.33
CA TYR A 119 -14.54 -13.45 7.16
C TYR A 119 -15.99 -12.98 6.93
N GLY A 120 -16.77 -13.72 6.12
CA GLY A 120 -18.16 -13.36 5.85
C GLY A 120 -18.31 -12.08 5.01
N ILE A 121 -17.30 -11.71 4.25
CA ILE A 121 -17.31 -10.51 3.41
C ILE A 121 -17.80 -10.88 2.02
N ASP A 122 -18.96 -10.34 1.65
CA ASP A 122 -19.58 -10.53 0.35
C ASP A 122 -19.29 -9.33 -0.55
N ILE A 123 -18.64 -9.58 -1.68
CA ILE A 123 -18.22 -8.53 -2.61
C ILE A 123 -18.64 -8.93 -4.03
N ALA A 124 -19.38 -8.03 -4.68
CA ALA A 124 -19.78 -8.21 -6.08
C ALA A 124 -18.55 -8.13 -7.02
N PRO A 125 -18.57 -8.82 -8.18
CA PRO A 125 -17.46 -8.81 -9.13
C PRO A 125 -17.03 -7.39 -9.56
N SER A 126 -17.96 -6.47 -9.73
CA SER A 126 -17.65 -5.07 -10.07
C SER A 126 -16.97 -4.32 -8.95
N GLU A 127 -17.37 -4.56 -7.70
CA GLU A 127 -16.74 -4.00 -6.51
C GLU A 127 -15.31 -4.54 -6.32
N PHE A 128 -15.11 -5.83 -6.59
CA PHE A 128 -13.81 -6.49 -6.55
C PHE A 128 -12.82 -5.86 -7.56
N LYS A 129 -13.28 -5.70 -8.81
CA LYS A 129 -12.45 -5.07 -9.86
C LYS A 129 -12.09 -3.63 -9.53
N ALA A 130 -13.03 -2.84 -9.03
CA ALA A 130 -12.81 -1.45 -8.66
C ALA A 130 -11.79 -1.33 -7.51
N ALA A 131 -11.91 -2.18 -6.49
CA ALA A 131 -10.98 -2.24 -5.38
C ALA A 131 -9.57 -2.61 -5.84
N PHE A 132 -9.44 -3.62 -6.70
CA PHE A 132 -8.14 -4.07 -7.22
C PHE A 132 -7.43 -2.99 -8.03
N LYS A 133 -8.14 -2.27 -8.88
CA LYS A 133 -7.57 -1.11 -9.61
C LYS A 133 -7.06 -0.03 -8.67
N LEU A 134 -7.83 0.26 -7.62
CA LEU A 134 -7.46 1.24 -6.62
C LEU A 134 -6.20 0.81 -5.84
N PHE A 135 -6.13 -0.43 -5.39
CA PHE A 135 -4.97 -0.97 -4.67
C PHE A 135 -3.72 -1.02 -5.55
N LYS A 136 -3.88 -1.34 -6.82
CA LYS A 136 -2.78 -1.27 -7.80
C LYS A 136 -2.27 0.17 -7.96
N ARG A 137 -3.17 1.14 -8.04
CA ARG A 137 -2.82 2.56 -8.11
C ARG A 137 -2.00 3.01 -6.92
N PHE A 138 -2.35 2.56 -5.71
CA PHE A 138 -1.61 2.88 -4.47
C PHE A 138 -0.37 2.00 -4.26
N SER A 139 0.02 1.21 -5.24
CA SER A 139 1.20 0.34 -5.16
C SER A 139 1.14 -0.65 -3.99
N LEU A 140 -0.03 -1.18 -3.69
CA LEU A 140 -0.24 -2.19 -2.67
C LEU A 140 -0.20 -3.60 -3.25
N ILE A 141 -0.65 -3.75 -4.50
CA ILE A 141 -0.64 -5.00 -5.26
C ILE A 141 -0.27 -4.73 -6.71
N ASN A 142 0.03 -5.80 -7.44
CA ASN A 142 0.13 -5.78 -8.89
C ASN A 142 -0.52 -7.04 -9.49
N PHE A 143 -1.15 -6.87 -10.63
CA PHE A 143 -1.80 -7.95 -11.38
C PHE A 143 -1.94 -7.56 -12.85
N SER A 144 -2.15 -8.54 -13.71
CA SER A 144 -2.44 -8.29 -15.13
C SER A 144 -3.93 -8.02 -15.32
N ASP A 145 -4.27 -6.89 -15.96
CA ASP A 145 -5.66 -6.52 -16.24
C ASP A 145 -6.40 -7.49 -17.17
N THR A 146 -5.65 -8.33 -17.90
CA THR A 146 -6.19 -9.34 -18.80
C THR A 146 -6.46 -10.68 -18.14
N GLU A 147 -5.96 -10.90 -16.93
CA GLU A 147 -6.11 -12.13 -16.17
C GLU A 147 -7.10 -11.91 -15.03
N THR A 148 -8.30 -12.48 -15.16
CA THR A 148 -9.40 -12.35 -14.17
C THR A 148 -9.90 -13.69 -13.65
N GLU A 149 -9.21 -14.79 -13.97
CA GLU A 149 -9.58 -16.13 -13.53
C GLU A 149 -9.10 -16.39 -12.10
N GLU A 150 -9.68 -17.41 -11.45
CA GLU A 150 -9.36 -17.76 -10.05
C GLU A 150 -7.88 -18.10 -9.84
N ASP A 151 -7.21 -18.66 -10.85
CA ASP A 151 -5.79 -19.02 -10.81
C ASP A 151 -4.86 -17.82 -11.09
N SER A 152 -5.41 -16.68 -11.48
CA SER A 152 -4.61 -15.51 -11.83
C SER A 152 -3.79 -15.01 -10.65
N PRO A 153 -2.46 -14.81 -10.84
CA PRO A 153 -1.60 -14.38 -9.76
C PRO A 153 -1.79 -12.90 -9.45
N VAL A 154 -1.78 -12.57 -8.18
CA VAL A 154 -1.75 -11.22 -7.66
C VAL A 154 -0.51 -11.07 -6.81
N LYS A 155 0.38 -10.15 -7.19
CA LYS A 155 1.56 -9.84 -6.41
C LYS A 155 1.19 -8.93 -5.25
N LEU A 156 1.56 -9.33 -4.04
CA LEU A 156 1.33 -8.55 -2.82
C LEU A 156 2.61 -7.81 -2.46
N TYR A 157 2.53 -6.50 -2.38
CA TYR A 157 3.71 -5.66 -2.09
C TYR A 157 3.92 -5.44 -0.60
N PRO A 158 5.17 -5.20 -0.18
CA PRO A 158 5.49 -4.90 1.22
C PRO A 158 4.80 -3.64 1.77
N SER A 159 4.36 -2.74 0.90
CA SER A 159 3.56 -1.56 1.27
C SER A 159 2.28 -1.92 2.03
N LEU A 160 1.74 -3.12 1.85
CA LEU A 160 0.56 -3.59 2.60
C LEU A 160 0.77 -3.54 4.10
N GLN A 161 1.97 -3.87 4.60
CA GLN A 161 2.25 -3.83 6.04
C GLN A 161 2.41 -2.41 6.59
N PHE A 162 2.55 -1.41 5.72
CA PHE A 162 2.70 -0.01 6.09
C PHE A 162 1.47 0.85 5.76
N CYS A 163 0.41 0.26 5.21
CA CYS A 163 -0.76 1.02 4.79
C CYS A 163 -1.56 1.60 5.97
N MET A 164 -1.42 1.02 7.17
CA MET A 164 -2.04 1.52 8.40
C MET A 164 -1.10 1.34 9.57
N ASP A 165 -1.14 2.26 10.55
CA ASP A 165 -0.50 2.04 11.84
C ASP A 165 -1.36 1.12 12.74
N ILE A 166 -0.82 0.72 13.90
CA ILE A 166 -1.53 -0.20 14.81
C ILE A 166 -2.83 0.40 15.34
N GLY A 167 -2.85 1.71 15.61
CA GLY A 167 -4.05 2.40 16.07
C GLY A 167 -5.14 2.45 15.02
N GLN A 168 -4.79 2.83 13.80
CA GLN A 168 -5.67 2.80 12.63
C GLN A 168 -6.18 1.39 12.35
N LEU A 169 -5.31 0.39 12.43
CA LEU A 169 -5.68 -1.00 12.24
C LEU A 169 -6.74 -1.46 13.26
N LYS A 170 -6.54 -1.20 14.55
CA LYS A 170 -7.50 -1.56 15.60
C LYS A 170 -8.86 -0.90 15.37
N GLN A 171 -8.86 0.37 15.02
CA GLN A 171 -10.07 1.11 14.71
C GLN A 171 -10.82 0.49 13.53
N VAL A 172 -10.10 0.23 12.44
CA VAL A 172 -10.67 -0.35 11.22
C VAL A 172 -11.18 -1.78 11.45
N MET A 173 -10.45 -2.59 12.21
CA MET A 173 -10.92 -3.93 12.58
C MET A 173 -12.22 -3.88 13.38
N THR A 174 -12.35 -2.94 14.31
CA THR A 174 -13.57 -2.77 15.10
C THR A 174 -14.75 -2.33 14.24
N GLU A 175 -14.53 -1.40 13.31
CA GLU A 175 -15.61 -0.83 12.48
C GLU A 175 -16.03 -1.72 11.32
N TYR A 176 -15.11 -2.46 10.70
CA TYR A 176 -15.33 -3.09 9.40
C TYR A 176 -15.22 -4.62 9.38
N LEU A 177 -14.61 -5.25 10.38
CA LEU A 177 -14.60 -6.71 10.46
C LEU A 177 -15.66 -7.18 11.46
N PRO A 178 -16.52 -8.14 11.06
CA PRO A 178 -17.45 -8.75 12.00
C PRO A 178 -16.70 -9.60 13.04
N GLU A 179 -17.22 -9.62 14.27
CA GLU A 179 -16.72 -10.48 15.34
C GLU A 179 -16.90 -11.98 15.02
#